data_5827c2c8e5a75a6788221d95352d1a8c
#
_entry.id   5827c2c8e5a75a6788221d95352d1a8c
#
_cell.length_a   1.000
_cell.length_b   1.000
_cell.length_c   1.000
_cell.angle_alpha   90.00
_cell.angle_beta   90.00
_cell.angle_gamma   90.00
#
_symmetry.space_group_name_H-M   'P 1'
#
loop_
_entity.id
_entity.type
_entity.pdbx_description
1 polymer ?
#
loop_
_entity_poly.entity_id
_entity_poly.type
_entity_poly.pdbx_seq_one_letter_code
_entity_poly.pdbx_strand_id
1 'polypeptide(L)'
;MLRKFGKTLLTLFSTMAALLFSSQLVYAAEAIPAGESYTKAIFAVGAMLGAGLAMGIGAVGAGLGIGTATNGACQAVGRNPGVQGKIMMTMLIGMAMAESIAIYALVVSLVLLFANPFMRYFLG
;
A
#
# COMPACT_ATOMS: atom_id res chain seq x y z
N MET A 1 27.52 4.49 16.41
CA MET A 1 26.45 3.67 16.94
C MET A 1 25.20 3.67 16.07
N LEU A 2 24.65 4.81 15.70
CA LEU A 2 23.45 4.97 14.85
C LEU A 2 23.50 4.21 13.51
N ARG A 3 24.64 4.20 12.83
CA ARG A 3 24.80 3.53 11.53
C ARG A 3 24.76 1.98 11.61
N LYS A 4 25.18 1.41 12.75
CA LYS A 4 25.08 -0.03 13.02
C LYS A 4 23.64 -0.40 13.37
N PHE A 5 22.97 0.42 14.18
CA PHE A 5 21.57 0.24 14.56
C PHE A 5 20.64 0.30 13.36
N GLY A 6 20.86 1.25 12.43
CA GLY A 6 20.07 1.33 11.19
C GLY A 6 20.23 0.10 10.29
N LYS A 7 21.45 -0.45 10.19
CA LYS A 7 21.68 -1.67 9.41
C LYS A 7 21.00 -2.90 10.04
N THR A 8 21.07 -3.06 11.36
CA THR A 8 20.37 -4.16 12.05
C THR A 8 18.85 -4.04 11.95
N LEU A 9 18.30 -2.84 12.04
CA LEU A 9 16.88 -2.62 11.85
C LEU A 9 16.42 -2.97 10.41
N LEU A 10 17.20 -2.57 9.42
CA LEU A 10 16.93 -2.86 8.01
C LEU A 10 17.01 -4.36 7.71
N THR A 11 18.00 -5.07 8.27
CA THR A 11 18.12 -6.53 8.12
C THR A 11 16.97 -7.27 8.81
N LEU A 12 16.57 -6.87 10.01
CA LEU A 12 15.43 -7.44 10.72
C LEU A 12 14.12 -7.21 9.94
N PHE A 13 13.92 -6.03 9.39
CA PHE A 13 12.74 -5.73 8.56
C PHE A 13 12.75 -6.55 7.27
N SER A 14 13.89 -6.66 6.61
CA SER A 14 14.06 -7.46 5.38
C SER A 14 13.84 -8.95 5.63
N THR A 15 14.37 -9.50 6.72
CA THR A 15 14.18 -10.93 7.06
C THR A 15 12.74 -11.22 7.47
N MET A 16 12.08 -10.31 8.21
CA MET A 16 10.67 -10.46 8.57
C MET A 16 9.76 -10.37 7.34
N ALA A 17 10.04 -9.46 6.42
CA ALA A 17 9.33 -9.38 5.14
C ALA A 17 9.51 -10.66 4.33
N ALA A 18 10.75 -11.17 4.20
CA ALA A 18 11.02 -12.41 3.49
C ALA A 18 10.29 -13.62 4.10
N LEU A 19 10.23 -13.72 5.43
CA LEU A 19 9.51 -14.78 6.14
C LEU A 19 7.98 -14.68 5.93
N LEU A 20 7.42 -13.49 5.96
CA LEU A 20 6.00 -13.27 5.70
C LEU A 20 5.62 -13.63 4.25
N PHE A 21 6.48 -13.30 3.29
CA PHE A 21 6.25 -13.66 1.89
C PHE A 21 6.43 -15.16 1.64
N SER A 22 7.43 -15.80 2.25
CA SER A 22 7.68 -17.23 2.06
C SER A 22 6.61 -18.12 2.68
N SER A 23 6.06 -17.75 3.84
CA SER A 23 4.99 -18.52 4.48
C SER A 23 3.71 -18.54 3.64
N GLN A 24 3.35 -17.42 3.02
CA GLN A 24 2.16 -17.36 2.16
C GLN A 24 2.29 -18.17 0.87
N LEU A 25 3.51 -18.25 0.30
CA LEU A 25 3.79 -19.09 -0.85
C LEU A 25 3.68 -20.59 -0.54
N VAL A 26 4.12 -21.02 0.65
CA VAL A 26 4.00 -22.40 1.10
C VAL A 26 2.54 -22.79 1.31
N TYR A 27 1.75 -21.97 2.01
CA TYR A 27 0.32 -22.22 2.20
C TYR A 27 -0.46 -22.20 0.88
N ALA A 28 -0.10 -21.34 -0.07
CA ALA A 28 -0.73 -21.31 -1.38
C ALA A 28 -0.41 -22.57 -2.20
N ALA A 29 0.78 -23.15 -2.05
CA ALA A 29 1.17 -24.39 -2.74
C ALA A 29 0.43 -25.62 -2.19
N GLU A 30 0.16 -25.67 -0.88
CA GLU A 30 -0.60 -26.75 -0.25
C GLU A 30 -2.13 -26.62 -0.47
N ALA A 31 -2.62 -25.41 -0.70
CA ALA A 31 -4.04 -25.15 -0.89
C ALA A 31 -4.55 -25.46 -2.31
N ILE A 32 -3.68 -25.87 -3.24
CA ILE A 32 -4.10 -26.26 -4.59
C ILE A 32 -4.45 -27.77 -4.57
N PRO A 33 -5.76 -28.14 -4.64
CA PRO A 33 -6.14 -29.56 -4.70
C PRO A 33 -5.51 -30.20 -5.93
N ALA A 34 -5.05 -31.44 -5.79
CA ALA A 34 -4.51 -32.20 -6.90
C ALA A 34 -5.59 -32.37 -7.97
N GLY A 35 -5.42 -31.72 -9.14
CA GLY A 35 -6.38 -31.71 -10.24
C GLY A 35 -7.02 -30.34 -10.58
N GLU A 36 -6.79 -29.31 -9.75
CA GLU A 36 -7.22 -27.93 -10.11
C GLU A 36 -6.27 -27.33 -11.16
N SER A 37 -6.86 -26.56 -12.08
CA SER A 37 -6.09 -25.93 -13.15
C SER A 37 -5.09 -24.90 -12.60
N TYR A 38 -3.82 -25.00 -13.02
CA TYR A 38 -2.80 -23.99 -12.73
C TYR A 38 -3.24 -22.56 -13.09
N THR A 39 -4.17 -22.42 -14.02
CA THR A 39 -4.74 -21.14 -14.41
C THR A 39 -5.40 -20.43 -13.23
N LYS A 40 -6.15 -21.16 -12.39
CA LYS A 40 -6.79 -20.58 -11.19
C LYS A 40 -5.77 -20.07 -10.19
N ALA A 41 -4.72 -20.85 -9.94
CA ALA A 41 -3.64 -20.48 -9.03
C ALA A 41 -2.88 -19.25 -9.51
N ILE A 42 -2.49 -19.23 -10.78
CA ILE A 42 -1.76 -18.09 -11.38
C ILE A 42 -2.64 -16.84 -11.37
N PHE A 43 -3.92 -16.98 -11.69
CA PHE A 43 -4.87 -15.88 -11.66
C PHE A 43 -5.03 -15.31 -10.24
N ALA A 44 -5.19 -16.17 -9.23
CA ALA A 44 -5.30 -15.75 -7.84
C ALA A 44 -4.04 -15.03 -7.35
N VAL A 45 -2.85 -15.59 -7.64
CA VAL A 45 -1.57 -14.94 -7.30
C VAL A 45 -1.43 -13.60 -8.00
N GLY A 46 -1.78 -13.51 -9.29
CA GLY A 46 -1.76 -12.25 -10.05
C GLY A 46 -2.67 -11.20 -9.44
N ALA A 47 -3.89 -11.57 -9.07
CA ALA A 47 -4.84 -10.68 -8.42
C ALA A 47 -4.36 -10.19 -7.04
N MET A 48 -3.82 -11.10 -6.22
CA MET A 48 -3.28 -10.75 -4.89
C MET A 48 -2.06 -9.82 -4.99
N LEU A 49 -1.13 -10.12 -5.90
CA LEU A 49 0.04 -9.26 -6.13
C LEU A 49 -0.37 -7.90 -6.69
N GLY A 50 -1.28 -7.88 -7.66
CA GLY A 50 -1.81 -6.63 -8.24
C GLY A 50 -2.49 -5.77 -7.18
N ALA A 51 -3.35 -6.37 -6.34
CA ALA A 51 -4.02 -5.68 -5.25
C ALA A 51 -3.04 -5.15 -4.20
N GLY A 52 -2.07 -5.98 -3.79
CA GLY A 52 -1.05 -5.61 -2.81
C GLY A 52 -0.15 -4.47 -3.30
N LEU A 53 0.28 -4.51 -4.56
CA LEU A 53 1.09 -3.45 -5.17
C LEU A 53 0.29 -2.16 -5.35
N ALA A 54 -0.96 -2.25 -5.83
CA ALA A 54 -1.82 -1.08 -6.01
C ALA A 54 -2.01 -0.33 -4.69
N MET A 55 -2.40 -1.04 -3.63
CA MET A 55 -2.59 -0.44 -2.31
C MET A 55 -1.28 0.01 -1.67
N GLY A 56 -0.22 -0.82 -1.76
CA GLY A 56 1.08 -0.51 -1.16
C GLY A 56 1.71 0.75 -1.75
N ILE A 57 1.77 0.87 -3.08
CA ILE A 57 2.33 2.04 -3.77
C ILE A 57 1.43 3.26 -3.58
N GLY A 58 0.10 3.08 -3.67
CA GLY A 58 -0.88 4.15 -3.45
C GLY A 58 -0.78 4.74 -2.05
N ALA A 59 -0.67 3.91 -1.02
CA ALA A 59 -0.52 4.36 0.37
C ALA A 59 0.80 5.11 0.62
N VAL A 60 1.91 4.64 0.02
CA VAL A 60 3.20 5.34 0.11
C VAL A 60 3.11 6.73 -0.54
N GLY A 61 2.50 6.83 -1.72
CA GLY A 61 2.32 8.12 -2.41
C GLY A 61 1.49 9.11 -1.61
N ALA A 62 0.33 8.65 -1.10
CA ALA A 62 -0.54 9.48 -0.26
C ALA A 62 0.16 9.88 1.05
N GLY A 63 0.84 8.95 1.72
CA GLY A 63 1.57 9.22 2.96
C GLY A 63 2.68 10.25 2.79
N LEU A 64 3.46 10.17 1.71
CA LEU A 64 4.48 11.16 1.38
C LEU A 64 3.85 12.53 1.06
N GLY A 65 2.75 12.55 0.32
CA GLY A 65 1.99 13.78 0.02
C GLY A 65 1.50 14.47 1.28
N ILE A 66 0.87 13.72 2.18
CA ILE A 66 0.40 14.21 3.49
C ILE A 66 1.56 14.71 4.34
N GLY A 67 2.66 13.94 4.42
CA GLY A 67 3.85 14.30 5.18
C GLY A 67 4.50 15.60 4.70
N THR A 68 4.64 15.78 3.39
CA THR A 68 5.21 16.99 2.81
C THR A 68 4.30 18.21 3.00
N ALA A 69 2.99 18.05 2.82
CA ALA A 69 2.01 19.10 3.06
C ALA A 69 2.03 19.58 4.52
N THR A 70 2.04 18.63 5.46
CA THR A 70 2.09 18.93 6.90
C THR A 70 3.38 19.64 7.29
N ASN A 71 4.53 19.15 6.80
CA ASN A 71 5.82 19.79 7.06
C ASN A 71 5.86 21.23 6.53
N GLY A 72 5.39 21.45 5.31
CA GLY A 72 5.30 22.79 4.72
C GLY A 72 4.40 23.73 5.52
N ALA A 73 3.24 23.22 5.96
CA ALA A 73 2.29 23.98 6.76
C ALA A 73 2.86 24.36 8.13
N CYS A 74 3.53 23.44 8.83
CA CYS A 74 4.18 23.71 10.11
C CYS A 74 5.25 24.79 9.99
N GLN A 75 6.08 24.74 8.94
CA GLN A 75 7.11 25.76 8.69
C GLN A 75 6.48 27.13 8.37
N ALA A 76 5.39 27.15 7.59
CA ALA A 76 4.71 28.39 7.23
C ALA A 76 4.06 29.05 8.45
N VAL A 77 3.42 28.27 9.31
CA VAL A 77 2.85 28.75 10.58
C VAL A 77 3.93 29.26 11.53
N GLY A 78 5.08 28.53 11.61
CA GLY A 78 6.21 28.96 12.42
C GLY A 78 6.80 30.31 11.99
N ARG A 79 6.76 30.63 10.68
CA ARG A 79 7.21 31.92 10.15
C ARG A 79 6.18 33.05 10.31
N ASN A 80 4.90 32.72 10.22
CA ASN A 80 3.81 33.68 10.34
C ASN A 80 2.58 33.09 11.04
N PRO A 81 2.56 33.12 12.38
CA PRO A 81 1.42 32.59 13.16
C PRO A 81 0.08 33.26 12.86
N GLY A 82 0.10 34.51 12.40
CA GLY A 82 -1.12 35.26 12.12
C GLY A 82 -1.98 34.72 10.96
N VAL A 83 -1.40 33.88 10.09
CA VAL A 83 -2.10 33.25 8.96
C VAL A 83 -2.39 31.76 9.17
N GLN A 84 -2.22 31.25 10.39
CA GLN A 84 -2.38 29.84 10.73
C GLN A 84 -3.68 29.24 10.19
N GLY A 85 -4.82 29.91 10.36
CA GLY A 85 -6.11 29.40 9.92
C GLY A 85 -6.20 29.16 8.41
N LYS A 86 -5.64 30.07 7.59
CA LYS A 86 -5.60 29.91 6.14
C LYS A 86 -4.67 28.76 5.72
N ILE A 87 -3.51 28.65 6.34
CA ILE A 87 -2.54 27.58 6.07
C ILE A 87 -3.15 26.21 6.43
N MET A 88 -3.77 26.11 7.61
CA MET A 88 -4.44 24.87 8.05
C MET A 88 -5.53 24.43 7.09
N MET A 89 -6.38 25.35 6.63
CA MET A 89 -7.44 25.04 5.68
C MET A 89 -6.89 24.52 4.35
N THR A 90 -5.90 25.20 3.79
CA THR A 90 -5.25 24.78 2.53
C THR A 90 -4.58 23.41 2.68
N MET A 91 -3.89 23.18 3.80
CA MET A 91 -3.25 21.91 4.13
C MET A 91 -4.29 20.78 4.21
N LEU A 92 -5.38 20.97 4.95
CA LEU A 92 -6.41 19.94 5.12
C LEU A 92 -7.05 19.54 3.78
N ILE A 93 -7.34 20.51 2.91
CA ILE A 93 -7.86 20.22 1.57
C ILE A 93 -6.85 19.42 0.75
N GLY A 94 -5.58 19.83 0.74
CA GLY A 94 -4.52 19.10 0.04
C GLY A 94 -4.31 17.68 0.56
N MET A 95 -4.38 17.50 1.88
CA MET A 95 -4.27 16.18 2.51
C MET A 95 -5.46 15.28 2.15
N ALA A 96 -6.69 15.80 2.17
CA ALA A 96 -7.88 15.05 1.79
C ALA A 96 -7.83 14.59 0.32
N MET A 97 -7.31 15.44 -0.58
CA MET A 97 -7.09 15.06 -1.98
C MET A 97 -6.00 13.97 -2.12
N ALA A 98 -4.92 14.07 -1.36
CA ALA A 98 -3.86 13.05 -1.36
C ALA A 98 -4.38 11.70 -0.81
N GLU A 99 -5.19 11.72 0.25
CA GLU A 99 -5.82 10.54 0.82
C GLU A 99 -6.78 9.85 -0.16
N SER A 100 -7.50 10.62 -0.97
CA SER A 100 -8.41 10.08 -1.98
C SER A 100 -7.71 9.14 -2.97
N ILE A 101 -6.44 9.37 -3.29
CA ILE A 101 -5.63 8.51 -4.17
C ILE A 101 -5.44 7.12 -3.53
N ALA A 102 -5.17 7.05 -2.22
CA ALA A 102 -5.08 5.77 -1.51
C ALA A 102 -6.42 5.04 -1.46
N ILE A 103 -7.54 5.79 -1.34
CA ILE A 103 -8.89 5.20 -1.39
C ILE A 103 -9.16 4.59 -2.77
N TYR A 104 -8.77 5.25 -3.86
CA TYR A 104 -8.90 4.66 -5.21
C TYR A 104 -8.07 3.39 -5.35
N ALA A 105 -6.84 3.37 -4.85
CA ALA A 105 -6.00 2.18 -4.84
C ALA A 105 -6.63 1.04 -4.01
N LEU A 106 -7.25 1.36 -2.87
CA LEU A 106 -8.00 0.41 -2.05
C LEU A 106 -9.20 -0.18 -2.82
N VAL A 107 -10.00 0.66 -3.48
CA VAL A 107 -11.15 0.20 -4.27
C VAL A 107 -10.71 -0.75 -5.37
N VAL A 108 -9.67 -0.41 -6.13
CA VAL A 108 -9.11 -1.30 -7.16
C VAL A 108 -8.65 -2.62 -6.56
N SER A 109 -7.97 -2.58 -5.41
CA SER A 109 -7.52 -3.79 -4.71
C SER A 109 -8.68 -4.68 -4.28
N LEU A 110 -9.76 -4.09 -3.73
CA LEU A 110 -10.95 -4.82 -3.33
C LEU A 110 -11.67 -5.44 -4.54
N VAL A 111 -11.77 -4.72 -5.65
CA VAL A 111 -12.34 -5.25 -6.90
C VAL A 111 -11.54 -6.44 -7.41
N LEU A 112 -10.21 -6.35 -7.41
CA LEU A 112 -9.34 -7.45 -7.84
C LEU A 112 -9.48 -8.69 -6.96
N LEU A 113 -9.67 -8.52 -5.65
CA LEU A 113 -9.73 -9.64 -4.70
C LEU A 113 -11.13 -10.27 -4.59
N PHE A 114 -12.20 -9.46 -4.63
CA PHE A 114 -13.55 -9.93 -4.28
C PHE A 114 -14.54 -9.85 -5.43
N ALA A 115 -14.34 -8.98 -6.41
CA ALA A 115 -15.25 -8.74 -7.51
C ALA A 115 -14.55 -8.71 -8.87
N ASN A 116 -13.52 -9.55 -9.05
CA ASN A 116 -12.67 -9.53 -10.23
C ASN A 116 -13.49 -9.82 -11.50
N PRO A 117 -13.59 -8.86 -12.44
CA PRO A 117 -14.41 -9.01 -13.64
C PRO A 117 -13.89 -10.07 -14.61
N PHE A 118 -12.60 -10.41 -14.51
CA PHE A 118 -11.96 -11.42 -15.36
C PHE A 118 -12.14 -12.85 -14.86
N MET A 119 -12.66 -13.03 -13.63
CA MET A 119 -12.86 -14.36 -13.04
C MET A 119 -13.70 -15.27 -13.96
N ARG A 120 -14.74 -14.71 -14.60
CA ARG A 120 -15.61 -15.42 -15.54
C ARG A 120 -14.88 -15.97 -16.76
N TYR A 121 -13.81 -15.29 -17.24
CA TYR A 121 -13.08 -15.72 -18.43
C TYR A 121 -12.03 -16.80 -18.13
N PHE A 122 -11.53 -16.85 -16.92
CA PHE A 122 -10.43 -17.75 -16.54
C PHE A 122 -10.87 -18.94 -15.68
N LEU A 123 -12.00 -18.81 -14.98
CA LEU A 123 -12.46 -19.83 -14.04
C LEU A 123 -13.75 -20.53 -14.48
N GLY A 124 -14.40 -20.07 -15.55
CA GLY A 124 -15.58 -20.69 -16.17
C GLY A 124 -16.87 -20.42 -15.42
#